data_76abe018d2e124a961b70199c59db7e1
#
_entry.id   76abe018d2e124a961b70199c59db7e1
#
_cell.length_a   1.000
_cell.length_b   1.000
_cell.length_c   1.000
_cell.angle_alpha   90.00
_cell.angle_beta   90.00
_cell.angle_gamma   90.00
#
_symmetry.space_group_name_H-M   'P 1'
#
loop_
_entity.id
_entity.type
_entity.pdbx_description
1 polymer ?
#
loop_
_entity_poly.entity_id
_entity_poly.type
_entity_poly.pdbx_seq_one_letter_code
_entity_poly.pdbx_strand_id
1 'polypeptide(L)'
;IIDEVHMLTTPAFNALLKTLEEPPEYVKFILATTDPLKLPATILSRTQHFRFKSIATNKIIDHLAYILNLENVSFEHDALEILARTGRGSLRDTLTLLDQAIIYSKSHVDVDTVTDMLGLVDPKFISDIFLAVFAKDYAKIIEYTKVLEDYEGEMVVDELIAYLKDKMYNQDALFSTLVLDRFFRILSDSKYLFSINADGSFVLSMIFFKMM
;
A
#
# COMPACT_ATOMS: atom_id res chain seq x y z
N ILE A 1 16.95 20.70 13.22
CA ILE A 1 15.85 19.88 12.70
C ILE A 1 15.60 18.78 13.73
N ILE A 2 14.32 18.58 14.09
CA ILE A 2 13.87 17.46 14.95
C ILE A 2 12.86 16.67 14.14
N ASP A 3 13.24 15.46 13.77
CA ASP A 3 12.39 14.53 13.03
C ASP A 3 11.58 13.69 14.01
N GLU A 4 10.39 13.23 13.59
CA GLU A 4 9.42 12.47 14.38
C GLU A 4 9.17 13.08 15.77
N VAL A 5 9.01 14.39 15.81
CA VAL A 5 8.93 15.18 17.05
C VAL A 5 7.81 14.70 17.99
N HIS A 6 6.78 14.01 17.46
CA HIS A 6 5.71 13.44 18.29
C HIS A 6 6.19 12.30 19.21
N MET A 7 7.40 11.76 18.99
CA MET A 7 8.02 10.75 19.86
C MET A 7 8.68 11.35 21.12
N LEU A 8 8.77 12.67 21.19
CA LEU A 8 9.29 13.31 22.41
C LEU A 8 8.36 13.10 23.60
N THR A 9 8.97 12.91 24.76
CA THR A 9 8.22 12.85 26.04
C THR A 9 7.67 14.22 26.43
N THR A 10 6.64 14.25 27.26
CA THR A 10 6.07 15.52 27.75
C THR A 10 7.10 16.42 28.45
N PRO A 11 8.02 15.90 29.29
CA PRO A 11 9.10 16.73 29.84
C PRO A 11 10.02 17.32 28.78
N ALA A 12 10.34 16.56 27.71
CA ALA A 12 11.16 17.03 26.61
C ALA A 12 10.47 18.16 25.83
N PHE A 13 9.16 18.03 25.58
CA PHE A 13 8.37 19.13 24.99
C PHE A 13 8.42 20.39 25.85
N ASN A 14 8.24 20.25 27.17
CA ASN A 14 8.27 21.40 28.08
C ASN A 14 9.64 22.10 28.10
N ALA A 15 10.71 21.33 28.01
CA ALA A 15 12.07 21.89 27.90
C ALA A 15 12.28 22.68 26.60
N LEU A 16 11.70 22.18 25.48
CA LEU A 16 11.78 22.80 24.16
C LEU A 16 11.00 24.12 24.09
N LEU A 17 9.88 24.24 24.83
CA LEU A 17 9.01 25.42 24.77
C LEU A 17 9.72 26.73 25.04
N LYS A 18 10.60 26.79 26.04
CA LYS A 18 11.36 28.03 26.37
C LYS A 18 12.20 28.50 25.19
N THR A 19 12.87 27.57 24.49
CA THR A 19 13.71 27.94 23.37
C THR A 19 12.90 28.22 22.09
N LEU A 20 11.69 27.67 21.98
CA LEU A 20 10.77 28.01 20.89
C LEU A 20 10.12 29.38 21.08
N GLU A 21 9.92 29.82 22.32
CA GLU A 21 9.36 31.16 22.65
C GLU A 21 10.37 32.28 22.38
N GLU A 22 11.62 32.04 22.78
CA GLU A 22 12.71 33.04 22.65
C GLU A 22 13.93 32.36 21.99
N PRO A 23 13.84 31.99 20.69
CA PRO A 23 14.96 31.35 20.01
C PRO A 23 16.12 32.39 19.82
N PRO A 24 17.38 31.95 19.97
CA PRO A 24 18.51 32.78 19.59
C PRO A 24 18.40 33.20 18.12
N GLU A 25 18.82 34.38 17.76
CA GLU A 25 18.66 34.97 16.40
C GLU A 25 19.20 34.08 15.26
N TYR A 26 20.22 33.30 15.55
CA TYR A 26 20.86 32.41 14.58
C TYR A 26 20.24 30.97 14.55
N VAL A 27 19.19 30.71 15.38
CA VAL A 27 18.56 29.38 15.46
C VAL A 27 17.19 29.40 14.80
N LYS A 28 16.96 28.43 13.88
CA LYS A 28 15.64 28.11 13.32
C LYS A 28 15.29 26.68 13.65
N PHE A 29 14.10 26.47 14.21
CA PHE A 29 13.58 25.13 14.48
C PHE A 29 12.75 24.64 13.29
N ILE A 30 13.07 23.44 12.83
CA ILE A 30 12.25 22.68 11.87
C ILE A 30 11.83 21.39 12.58
N LEU A 31 10.52 21.25 12.81
CA LEU A 31 9.93 20.10 13.47
C LEU A 31 9.20 19.30 12.40
N ALA A 32 9.52 18.02 12.25
CA ALA A 32 8.84 17.11 11.35
C ALA A 32 8.07 16.04 12.13
N THR A 33 6.88 15.67 11.66
CA THR A 33 6.05 14.65 12.29
C THR A 33 5.12 13.99 11.29
N THR A 34 4.89 12.71 11.45
CA THR A 34 3.86 11.93 10.76
C THR A 34 2.50 12.02 11.46
N ASP A 35 2.47 12.38 12.76
CA ASP A 35 1.24 12.50 13.55
C ASP A 35 1.13 13.87 14.27
N PRO A 36 0.60 14.89 13.58
CA PRO A 36 0.46 16.21 14.17
C PRO A 36 -0.55 16.27 15.32
N LEU A 37 -1.48 15.31 15.44
CA LEU A 37 -2.48 15.29 16.49
C LEU A 37 -1.90 14.94 17.87
N LYS A 38 -0.74 14.28 17.89
CA LYS A 38 0.00 14.00 19.13
C LYS A 38 0.82 15.19 19.65
N LEU A 39 0.94 16.27 18.86
CA LEU A 39 1.69 17.42 19.30
C LEU A 39 0.87 18.29 20.27
N PRO A 40 1.48 18.77 21.39
CA PRO A 40 0.82 19.69 22.30
C PRO A 40 0.40 20.98 21.57
N ALA A 41 -0.78 21.50 21.91
CA ALA A 41 -1.29 22.76 21.37
C ALA A 41 -0.32 23.94 21.58
N THR A 42 0.46 23.89 22.65
CA THR A 42 1.50 24.87 22.98
C THR A 42 2.64 24.92 21.97
N ILE A 43 2.98 23.79 21.34
CA ILE A 43 3.97 23.71 20.25
C ILE A 43 3.34 24.23 18.96
N LEU A 44 2.12 23.75 18.64
CA LEU A 44 1.41 24.15 17.41
C LEU A 44 1.17 25.67 17.34
N SER A 45 0.86 26.33 18.48
CA SER A 45 0.61 27.76 18.51
C SER A 45 1.87 28.63 18.29
N ARG A 46 3.07 28.05 18.40
CA ARG A 46 4.37 28.74 18.24
C ARG A 46 5.12 28.36 16.97
N THR A 47 4.50 27.54 16.14
CA THR A 47 5.11 27.04 14.90
C THR A 47 4.22 27.35 13.70
N GLN A 48 4.82 27.60 12.55
CA GLN A 48 4.12 27.65 11.29
C GLN A 48 3.94 26.21 10.77
N HIS A 49 2.69 25.84 10.45
CA HIS A 49 2.36 24.50 10.07
C HIS A 49 2.29 24.33 8.54
N PHE A 50 3.13 23.46 7.99
CA PHE A 50 3.14 23.06 6.58
C PHE A 50 2.70 21.62 6.48
N ARG A 51 1.60 21.37 5.78
CA ARG A 51 1.07 20.02 5.59
C ARG A 51 1.51 19.44 4.24
N PHE A 52 2.26 18.36 4.29
CA PHE A 52 2.58 17.55 3.13
C PHE A 52 1.56 16.42 2.98
N LYS A 53 1.07 16.23 1.76
CA LYS A 53 0.16 15.14 1.41
C LYS A 53 0.93 14.01 0.74
N SER A 54 0.36 12.80 0.76
CA SER A 54 0.85 11.68 -0.06
C SER A 54 0.93 12.10 -1.53
N ILE A 55 1.95 11.63 -2.22
CA ILE A 55 2.16 11.94 -3.63
C ILE A 55 1.15 11.13 -4.46
N ALA A 56 0.52 11.77 -5.43
CA ALA A 56 -0.41 11.09 -6.33
C ALA A 56 0.31 10.01 -7.16
N THR A 57 -0.33 8.86 -7.33
CA THR A 57 0.24 7.67 -7.98
C THR A 57 0.79 7.98 -9.39
N ASN A 58 0.05 8.76 -10.20
CA ASN A 58 0.52 9.16 -11.53
C ASN A 58 1.83 9.95 -11.50
N LYS A 59 2.02 10.84 -10.52
CA LYS A 59 3.28 11.59 -10.37
C LYS A 59 4.44 10.70 -9.91
N ILE A 60 4.14 9.68 -9.13
CA ILE A 60 5.14 8.68 -8.75
C ILE A 60 5.55 7.90 -10.01
N ILE A 61 4.60 7.39 -10.80
CA ILE A 61 4.85 6.66 -12.04
C ILE A 61 5.71 7.49 -13.00
N ASP A 62 5.34 8.76 -13.24
CA ASP A 62 6.11 9.66 -14.10
C ASP A 62 7.55 9.81 -13.61
N HIS A 63 7.74 9.89 -12.28
CA HIS A 63 9.06 10.02 -11.69
C HIS A 63 9.89 8.73 -11.77
N LEU A 64 9.28 7.56 -11.57
CA LEU A 64 9.93 6.25 -11.76
C LEU A 64 10.38 6.09 -13.22
N ALA A 65 9.51 6.39 -14.19
CA ALA A 65 9.83 6.36 -15.60
C ALA A 65 10.99 7.31 -15.96
N TYR A 66 11.01 8.50 -15.38
CA TYR A 66 12.11 9.45 -15.56
C TYR A 66 13.44 8.87 -15.05
N ILE A 67 13.46 8.26 -13.86
CA ILE A 67 14.67 7.66 -13.28
C ILE A 67 15.16 6.50 -14.15
N LEU A 68 14.28 5.57 -14.54
CA LEU A 68 14.64 4.41 -15.36
C LEU A 68 15.22 4.82 -16.73
N ASN A 69 14.67 5.87 -17.34
CA ASN A 69 15.21 6.43 -18.57
C ASN A 69 16.63 7.02 -18.36
N LEU A 70 16.92 7.65 -17.22
CA LEU A 70 18.25 8.16 -16.90
C LEU A 70 19.26 7.02 -16.67
N GLU A 71 18.82 5.94 -16.03
CA GLU A 71 19.63 4.75 -15.77
C GLU A 71 19.72 3.81 -16.99
N ASN A 72 19.07 4.12 -18.12
CA ASN A 72 18.98 3.30 -19.34
C ASN A 72 18.42 1.89 -19.08
N VAL A 73 17.44 1.78 -18.17
CA VAL A 73 16.72 0.55 -17.86
C VAL A 73 15.39 0.55 -18.59
N SER A 74 15.10 -0.50 -19.36
CA SER A 74 13.80 -0.68 -20.00
C SER A 74 12.74 -1.12 -19.00
N PHE A 75 11.48 -0.75 -19.23
CA PHE A 75 10.39 -1.05 -18.29
C PHE A 75 9.03 -1.16 -19.00
N GLU A 76 8.13 -1.86 -18.36
CA GLU A 76 6.71 -1.87 -18.69
C GLU A 76 5.96 -0.86 -17.80
N HIS A 77 5.00 -0.15 -18.37
CA HIS A 77 4.22 0.86 -17.63
C HIS A 77 3.45 0.23 -16.46
N ASP A 78 2.85 -0.93 -16.69
CA ASP A 78 2.06 -1.66 -15.70
C ASP A 78 2.92 -2.11 -14.49
N ALA A 79 4.20 -2.43 -14.73
CA ALA A 79 5.15 -2.72 -13.64
C ALA A 79 5.36 -1.50 -12.73
N LEU A 80 5.46 -0.29 -13.31
CA LEU A 80 5.58 0.95 -12.53
C LEU A 80 4.31 1.27 -11.76
N GLU A 81 3.14 0.94 -12.30
CA GLU A 81 1.87 1.09 -11.58
C GLU A 81 1.84 0.20 -10.33
N ILE A 82 2.31 -1.05 -10.43
CA ILE A 82 2.40 -1.97 -9.29
C ILE A 82 3.33 -1.39 -8.23
N LEU A 83 4.55 -0.97 -8.60
CA LEU A 83 5.51 -0.36 -7.68
C LEU A 83 4.95 0.88 -6.99
N ALA A 84 4.33 1.80 -7.75
CA ALA A 84 3.76 3.03 -7.23
C ALA A 84 2.57 2.78 -6.29
N ARG A 85 1.75 1.76 -6.57
CA ARG A 85 0.65 1.33 -5.71
C ARG A 85 1.16 0.73 -4.40
N THR A 86 2.17 -0.14 -4.47
CA THR A 86 2.78 -0.78 -3.32
C THR A 86 3.45 0.23 -2.39
N GLY A 87 4.06 1.30 -2.93
CA GLY A 87 4.66 2.38 -2.16
C GLY A 87 3.68 3.31 -1.43
N ARG A 88 2.36 3.15 -1.64
CA ARG A 88 1.26 3.83 -0.92
C ARG A 88 1.42 5.36 -0.78
N GLY A 89 1.99 6.00 -1.80
CA GLY A 89 2.22 7.46 -1.82
C GLY A 89 3.50 7.93 -1.12
N SER A 90 4.33 7.01 -0.62
CA SER A 90 5.68 7.27 -0.13
C SER A 90 6.68 7.13 -1.28
N LEU A 91 7.31 8.23 -1.66
CA LEU A 91 8.35 8.18 -2.71
C LEU A 91 9.58 7.41 -2.24
N ARG A 92 9.97 7.54 -0.96
CA ARG A 92 11.10 6.81 -0.39
C ARG A 92 10.93 5.30 -0.55
N ASP A 93 9.78 4.77 -0.10
CA ASP A 93 9.51 3.34 -0.15
C ASP A 93 9.41 2.86 -1.61
N THR A 94 8.75 3.66 -2.46
CA THR A 94 8.64 3.34 -3.89
C THR A 94 10.02 3.30 -4.58
N LEU A 95 10.92 4.22 -4.27
CA LEU A 95 12.28 4.20 -4.82
C LEU A 95 13.08 3.00 -4.32
N THR A 96 12.92 2.62 -3.05
CA THR A 96 13.52 1.39 -2.53
C THR A 96 13.04 0.15 -3.28
N LEU A 97 11.72 0.06 -3.57
CA LEU A 97 11.16 -1.01 -4.39
C LEU A 97 11.68 -0.96 -5.83
N LEU A 98 11.84 0.24 -6.41
CA LEU A 98 12.41 0.39 -7.75
C LEU A 98 13.84 -0.11 -7.83
N ASP A 99 14.69 0.25 -6.85
CA ASP A 99 16.08 -0.23 -6.79
C ASP A 99 16.12 -1.76 -6.72
N GLN A 100 15.27 -2.35 -5.89
CA GLN A 100 15.14 -3.81 -5.82
C GLN A 100 14.70 -4.42 -7.16
N ALA A 101 13.70 -3.81 -7.82
CA ALA A 101 13.22 -4.28 -9.12
C ALA A 101 14.30 -4.21 -10.21
N ILE A 102 15.09 -3.15 -10.26
CA ILE A 102 16.23 -3.02 -11.20
C ILE A 102 17.26 -4.13 -11.00
N ILE A 103 17.60 -4.42 -9.73
CA ILE A 103 18.57 -5.46 -9.40
C ILE A 103 18.02 -6.86 -9.75
N TYR A 104 16.76 -7.11 -9.43
CA TYR A 104 16.11 -8.41 -9.64
C TYR A 104 15.89 -8.69 -11.14
N SER A 105 15.47 -7.69 -11.91
CA SER A 105 15.12 -7.79 -13.34
C SER A 105 16.29 -7.81 -14.30
N LYS A 106 17.52 -7.60 -13.83
CA LYS A 106 18.73 -7.52 -14.69
C LYS A 106 18.59 -6.53 -15.86
N SER A 107 17.99 -5.37 -15.64
CA SER A 107 17.83 -4.25 -16.57
C SER A 107 16.55 -4.19 -17.42
N HIS A 108 15.56 -5.03 -17.16
CA HIS A 108 14.22 -4.89 -17.76
C HIS A 108 13.13 -5.09 -16.70
N VAL A 109 12.52 -4.01 -16.26
CA VAL A 109 11.47 -4.04 -15.21
C VAL A 109 10.13 -4.35 -15.86
N ASP A 110 9.74 -5.62 -15.89
CA ASP A 110 8.45 -6.13 -16.37
C ASP A 110 7.50 -6.49 -15.22
N VAL A 111 6.24 -6.76 -15.56
CA VAL A 111 5.19 -7.10 -14.59
C VAL A 111 5.53 -8.39 -13.85
N ASP A 112 5.95 -9.43 -14.58
CA ASP A 112 6.22 -10.75 -13.99
C ASP A 112 7.34 -10.66 -12.94
N THR A 113 8.43 -9.97 -13.29
CA THR A 113 9.56 -9.75 -12.38
C THR A 113 9.17 -8.97 -11.12
N VAL A 114 8.33 -7.92 -11.26
CA VAL A 114 7.89 -7.12 -10.13
C VAL A 114 6.92 -7.90 -9.24
N THR A 115 6.01 -8.66 -9.83
CA THR A 115 5.07 -9.50 -9.07
C THR A 115 5.79 -10.59 -8.29
N ASP A 116 6.76 -11.27 -8.92
CA ASP A 116 7.58 -12.30 -8.27
C ASP A 116 8.41 -11.71 -7.11
N MET A 117 9.07 -10.56 -7.35
CA MET A 117 9.89 -9.88 -6.35
C MET A 117 9.07 -9.46 -5.12
N LEU A 118 7.83 -8.99 -5.36
CA LEU A 118 6.95 -8.52 -4.30
C LEU A 118 6.13 -9.64 -3.65
N GLY A 119 6.18 -10.87 -4.19
CA GLY A 119 5.33 -11.97 -3.77
C GLY A 119 3.84 -11.72 -4.00
N LEU A 120 3.51 -10.92 -5.03
CA LEU A 120 2.13 -10.60 -5.39
C LEU A 120 1.51 -11.71 -6.25
N VAL A 121 0.21 -11.85 -6.15
CA VAL A 121 -0.55 -12.78 -6.98
C VAL A 121 -0.71 -12.22 -8.39
N ASP A 122 -0.51 -13.07 -9.42
CA ASP A 122 -0.75 -12.68 -10.81
C ASP A 122 -2.16 -12.09 -10.98
N PRO A 123 -2.30 -10.88 -11.55
CA PRO A 123 -3.61 -10.26 -11.79
C PRO A 123 -4.57 -11.12 -12.61
N LYS A 124 -4.05 -11.95 -13.52
CA LYS A 124 -4.87 -12.92 -14.29
C LYS A 124 -5.44 -14.00 -13.36
N PHE A 125 -4.61 -14.51 -12.45
CA PHE A 125 -5.05 -15.51 -11.49
C PHE A 125 -6.13 -14.96 -10.55
N ILE A 126 -6.02 -13.67 -10.12
CA ILE A 126 -7.08 -13.00 -9.36
C ILE A 126 -8.39 -12.92 -10.17
N SER A 127 -8.29 -12.60 -11.47
CA SER A 127 -9.47 -12.61 -12.35
C SER A 127 -10.12 -13.98 -12.41
N ASP A 128 -9.33 -15.05 -12.55
CA ASP A 128 -9.80 -16.43 -12.62
C ASP A 128 -10.49 -16.87 -11.31
N ILE A 129 -10.00 -16.43 -10.16
CA ILE A 129 -10.64 -16.64 -8.86
C ILE A 129 -12.06 -16.04 -8.86
N PHE A 130 -12.22 -14.77 -9.27
CA PHE A 130 -13.53 -14.14 -9.30
C PHE A 130 -14.47 -14.81 -10.30
N LEU A 131 -13.97 -15.24 -11.46
CA LEU A 131 -14.77 -16.00 -12.42
C LEU A 131 -15.26 -17.33 -11.82
N ALA A 132 -14.39 -18.05 -11.08
CA ALA A 132 -14.78 -19.27 -10.39
C ALA A 132 -15.80 -19.02 -9.26
N VAL A 133 -15.68 -17.91 -8.54
CA VAL A 133 -16.65 -17.47 -7.52
C VAL A 133 -18.02 -17.22 -8.16
N PHE A 134 -18.10 -16.47 -9.27
CA PHE A 134 -19.36 -16.21 -9.97
C PHE A 134 -19.97 -17.49 -10.57
N ALA A 135 -19.14 -18.40 -11.07
CA ALA A 135 -19.58 -19.70 -11.58
C ALA A 135 -19.98 -20.68 -10.47
N LYS A 136 -19.73 -20.36 -9.20
CA LYS A 136 -19.88 -21.25 -8.03
C LYS A 136 -19.14 -22.58 -8.20
N ASP A 137 -17.95 -22.51 -8.77
CA ASP A 137 -17.10 -23.68 -9.00
C ASP A 137 -16.26 -23.99 -7.76
N TYR A 138 -16.83 -24.75 -6.84
CA TYR A 138 -16.20 -25.14 -5.58
C TYR A 138 -14.87 -25.90 -5.79
N ALA A 139 -14.79 -26.74 -6.84
CA ALA A 139 -13.61 -27.54 -7.09
C ALA A 139 -12.42 -26.65 -7.48
N LYS A 140 -12.63 -25.69 -8.38
CA LYS A 140 -11.60 -24.71 -8.75
C LYS A 140 -11.20 -23.82 -7.58
N ILE A 141 -12.15 -23.36 -6.77
CA ILE A 141 -11.82 -22.53 -5.60
C ILE A 141 -10.91 -23.28 -4.63
N ILE A 142 -11.16 -24.56 -4.37
CA ILE A 142 -10.28 -25.36 -3.51
C ILE A 142 -8.88 -25.51 -4.14
N GLU A 143 -8.80 -25.71 -5.45
CA GLU A 143 -7.53 -25.78 -6.17
C GLU A 143 -6.77 -24.44 -6.07
N TYR A 144 -7.45 -23.33 -6.34
CA TYR A 144 -6.85 -21.99 -6.26
C TYR A 144 -6.42 -21.63 -4.84
N THR A 145 -7.19 -22.01 -3.82
CA THR A 145 -6.79 -21.77 -2.43
C THR A 145 -5.48 -22.49 -2.08
N LYS A 146 -5.26 -23.71 -2.62
CA LYS A 146 -3.99 -24.43 -2.41
C LYS A 146 -2.81 -23.70 -3.06
N VAL A 147 -2.99 -23.12 -4.25
CA VAL A 147 -1.95 -22.30 -4.89
C VAL A 147 -1.64 -21.05 -4.05
N LEU A 148 -2.65 -20.48 -3.41
CA LEU A 148 -2.50 -19.31 -2.56
C LEU A 148 -1.84 -19.59 -1.19
N GLU A 149 -1.61 -20.88 -0.81
CA GLU A 149 -0.87 -21.24 0.40
C GLU A 149 0.59 -20.74 0.38
N ASP A 150 1.15 -20.55 -0.81
CA ASP A 150 2.51 -20.03 -0.99
C ASP A 150 2.60 -18.50 -0.82
N TYR A 151 1.46 -17.80 -0.66
CA TYR A 151 1.37 -16.36 -0.55
C TYR A 151 0.94 -15.92 0.85
N GLU A 152 1.34 -14.73 1.25
CA GLU A 152 0.87 -14.14 2.49
C GLU A 152 -0.63 -13.76 2.38
N GLY A 153 -1.48 -14.40 3.19
CA GLY A 153 -2.94 -14.29 3.06
C GLY A 153 -3.47 -12.86 3.17
N GLU A 154 -2.84 -11.99 3.98
CA GLU A 154 -3.22 -10.58 4.08
C GLU A 154 -2.92 -9.83 2.77
N MET A 155 -1.78 -10.12 2.13
CA MET A 155 -1.43 -9.55 0.83
C MET A 155 -2.40 -9.98 -0.25
N VAL A 156 -2.79 -11.26 -0.27
CA VAL A 156 -3.82 -11.77 -1.20
C VAL A 156 -5.12 -10.99 -1.05
N VAL A 157 -5.57 -10.74 0.18
CA VAL A 157 -6.79 -9.95 0.44
C VAL A 157 -6.63 -8.51 -0.04
N ASP A 158 -5.47 -7.89 0.14
CA ASP A 158 -5.19 -6.53 -0.37
C ASP A 158 -5.26 -6.48 -1.91
N GLU A 159 -4.73 -7.49 -2.60
CA GLU A 159 -4.81 -7.58 -4.06
C GLU A 159 -6.26 -7.82 -4.55
N LEU A 160 -7.04 -8.65 -3.85
CA LEU A 160 -8.46 -8.83 -4.16
C LEU A 160 -9.24 -7.52 -3.99
N ILE A 161 -8.96 -6.73 -2.95
CA ILE A 161 -9.56 -5.41 -2.74
C ILE A 161 -9.15 -4.43 -3.85
N ALA A 162 -7.87 -4.43 -4.24
CA ALA A 162 -7.36 -3.58 -5.32
C ALA A 162 -8.05 -3.91 -6.65
N TYR A 163 -8.23 -5.20 -6.96
CA TYR A 163 -8.96 -5.67 -8.12
C TYR A 163 -10.42 -5.21 -8.14
N LEU A 164 -11.14 -5.35 -7.00
CA LEU A 164 -12.52 -4.87 -6.90
C LEU A 164 -12.63 -3.35 -7.10
N LYS A 165 -11.67 -2.59 -6.60
CA LYS A 165 -11.60 -1.14 -6.79
C LYS A 165 -11.41 -0.77 -8.26
N ASP A 166 -10.54 -1.48 -8.97
CA ASP A 166 -10.34 -1.30 -10.40
C ASP A 166 -11.64 -1.59 -11.18
N LYS A 167 -12.30 -2.72 -10.90
CA LYS A 167 -13.59 -3.08 -11.50
C LYS A 167 -14.68 -2.05 -11.24
N MET A 168 -14.68 -1.44 -10.06
CA MET A 168 -15.61 -0.35 -9.72
C MET A 168 -15.37 0.89 -10.58
N TYR A 169 -14.12 1.31 -10.76
CA TYR A 169 -13.78 2.49 -11.55
C TYR A 169 -14.04 2.27 -13.04
N ASN A 170 -13.78 1.07 -13.55
CA ASN A 170 -14.01 0.68 -14.94
C ASN A 170 -15.47 0.32 -15.23
N GLN A 171 -16.37 0.38 -14.23
CA GLN A 171 -17.81 0.06 -14.35
C GLN A 171 -18.06 -1.31 -15.00
N ASP A 172 -17.28 -2.31 -14.60
CA ASP A 172 -17.36 -3.68 -15.13
C ASP A 172 -18.77 -4.27 -14.85
N ALA A 173 -19.42 -4.76 -15.90
CA ALA A 173 -20.80 -5.22 -15.85
C ALA A 173 -21.05 -6.41 -14.90
N LEU A 174 -20.03 -7.24 -14.63
CA LEU A 174 -20.15 -8.36 -13.70
C LEU A 174 -20.12 -7.91 -12.24
N PHE A 175 -19.56 -6.73 -11.98
CA PHE A 175 -19.36 -6.21 -10.63
C PHE A 175 -20.35 -5.08 -10.31
N SER A 176 -21.64 -5.43 -10.17
CA SER A 176 -22.66 -4.46 -9.73
C SER A 176 -22.31 -3.88 -8.36
N THR A 177 -22.84 -2.69 -8.03
CA THR A 177 -22.59 -2.03 -6.74
C THR A 177 -22.94 -2.93 -5.54
N LEU A 178 -23.97 -3.77 -5.65
CA LEU A 178 -24.36 -4.71 -4.59
C LEU A 178 -23.32 -5.84 -4.42
N VAL A 179 -22.78 -6.35 -5.52
CA VAL A 179 -21.72 -7.36 -5.51
C VAL A 179 -20.43 -6.77 -4.91
N LEU A 180 -20.07 -5.57 -5.34
CA LEU A 180 -18.88 -4.86 -4.81
C LEU A 180 -18.99 -4.62 -3.30
N ASP A 181 -20.14 -4.09 -2.82
CA ASP A 181 -20.39 -3.86 -1.38
C ASP A 181 -20.29 -5.16 -0.60
N ARG A 182 -20.93 -6.23 -1.06
CA ARG A 182 -20.90 -7.55 -0.42
C ARG A 182 -19.46 -8.09 -0.34
N PHE A 183 -18.74 -8.10 -1.45
CA PHE A 183 -17.38 -8.64 -1.51
C PHE A 183 -16.41 -7.82 -0.66
N PHE A 184 -16.51 -6.50 -0.73
CA PHE A 184 -15.69 -5.61 0.06
C PHE A 184 -15.89 -5.81 1.57
N ARG A 185 -17.13 -6.00 2.03
CA ARG A 185 -17.44 -6.31 3.44
C ARG A 185 -16.79 -7.63 3.85
N ILE A 186 -16.98 -8.70 3.06
CA ILE A 186 -16.39 -10.01 3.35
C ILE A 186 -14.86 -9.91 3.49
N LEU A 187 -14.20 -9.21 2.57
CA LEU A 187 -12.74 -9.02 2.60
C LEU A 187 -12.31 -8.18 3.81
N SER A 188 -12.98 -7.06 4.06
CA SER A 188 -12.65 -6.17 5.17
C SER A 188 -12.82 -6.83 6.54
N ASP A 189 -13.92 -7.55 6.74
CA ASP A 189 -14.18 -8.26 8.00
C ASP A 189 -13.16 -9.40 8.24
N SER A 190 -12.66 -10.00 7.16
CA SER A 190 -11.71 -11.09 7.22
C SER A 190 -10.28 -10.65 7.55
N LYS A 191 -9.91 -9.38 7.31
CA LYS A 191 -8.57 -8.85 7.64
C LYS A 191 -8.23 -9.01 9.11
N TYR A 192 -9.20 -8.84 10.00
CA TYR A 192 -8.98 -9.01 11.44
C TYR A 192 -8.49 -10.42 11.79
N LEU A 193 -8.90 -11.45 11.03
CA LEU A 193 -8.49 -12.83 11.29
C LEU A 193 -6.99 -13.04 11.07
N PHE A 194 -6.38 -12.33 10.12
CA PHE A 194 -4.94 -12.37 9.91
C PHE A 194 -4.16 -11.70 11.06
N SER A 195 -4.70 -10.62 11.64
CA SER A 195 -4.05 -9.93 12.77
C SER A 195 -3.97 -10.78 14.04
N ILE A 196 -4.82 -11.80 14.17
CA ILE A 196 -4.80 -12.77 15.29
C ILE A 196 -4.09 -14.09 14.92
N ASN A 197 -3.30 -14.11 13.84
CA ASN A 197 -2.56 -15.26 13.32
C ASN A 197 -3.46 -16.49 13.01
N ALA A 198 -4.66 -16.29 12.50
CA ALA A 198 -5.47 -17.37 11.96
C ALA A 198 -4.79 -18.00 10.72
N ASP A 199 -5.05 -19.28 10.48
CA ASP A 199 -4.54 -19.98 9.30
C ASP A 199 -4.98 -19.28 8.01
N GLY A 200 -3.98 -18.82 7.21
CA GLY A 200 -4.22 -18.00 6.02
C GLY A 200 -5.02 -18.72 4.96
N SER A 201 -4.73 -19.99 4.71
CA SER A 201 -5.42 -20.80 3.68
C SER A 201 -6.87 -21.04 4.07
N PHE A 202 -7.12 -21.31 5.35
CA PHE A 202 -8.47 -21.47 5.87
C PHE A 202 -9.29 -20.18 5.78
N VAL A 203 -8.68 -19.03 6.12
CA VAL A 203 -9.34 -17.72 6.01
C VAL A 203 -9.67 -17.40 4.55
N LEU A 204 -8.76 -17.64 3.60
CA LEU A 204 -9.00 -17.45 2.17
C LEU A 204 -10.12 -18.34 1.65
N SER A 205 -10.12 -19.64 2.04
CA SER A 205 -11.21 -20.56 1.72
C SER A 205 -12.56 -20.02 2.19
N MET A 206 -12.63 -19.55 3.46
CA MET A 206 -13.85 -18.96 4.02
C MET A 206 -14.31 -17.71 3.25
N ILE A 207 -13.36 -16.85 2.86
CA ILE A 207 -13.64 -15.65 2.06
C ILE A 207 -14.33 -16.05 0.75
N PHE A 208 -13.73 -16.96 -0.01
CA PHE A 208 -14.26 -17.36 -1.31
C PHE A 208 -15.62 -18.06 -1.19
N PHE A 209 -15.81 -18.92 -0.21
CA PHE A 209 -17.11 -19.58 0.01
C PHE A 209 -18.20 -18.58 0.44
N LYS A 210 -17.87 -17.52 1.20
CA LYS A 210 -18.84 -16.48 1.53
C LYS A 210 -19.20 -15.59 0.33
N MET A 211 -18.27 -15.44 -0.64
CA MET A 211 -18.50 -14.68 -1.87
C MET A 211 -19.42 -15.40 -2.86
N MET A 212 -19.39 -16.74 -2.91
CA MET A 212 -20.30 -17.57 -3.72
C MET A 212 -21.75 -17.45 -3.25
#